data_620604a1c08403d767965046bf7d2258
#
_entry.id   620604a1c08403d767965046bf7d2258
#
_cell.length_a   1.000
_cell.length_b   1.000
_cell.length_c   1.000
_cell.angle_alpha   90.00
_cell.angle_beta   90.00
_cell.angle_gamma   90.00
#
_symmetry.space_group_name_H-M   'P 1'
#
loop_
_entity.id
_entity.type
_entity.pdbx_description
1 polymer ?
#
loop_
_entity_poly.entity_id
_entity_poly.type
_entity_poly.pdbx_seq_one_letter_code
_entity_poly.pdbx_strand_id
1 'polypeptide(L)'
;MIDLRFLRDNPDAVRASQRARGEDPALVDALLEADAARRAAVANADNLRAEHKTMGKLIGKAKPEERSVLLEQAQEMSAKVKEAEAAQHAADADMDTAHRAISNVVQEGAPAGGEDDYIVLETIGTPREFDFEPKDHVELGESLGLFDMERGAKVSGARFYFMTGYGALLQLGLLQLAAQKAVANGFTMMIPPVLVRPEVMAGTGFLGQHSAEVYHLEEDDLYLVGTSEVPLAGYHADEILDLSAGPKRYAGWSSCFRREAGSYGKDTRGIIRVHQFDKIEMFVFTTPEQAAAEHKRLLAWEQDMLAAVEVPYRIIDVAAGDLGSSAARKFDCEAWVPTQQTYRELTSTSNCTTFQARRLAVRYRDENGKPQIAATLNGTLATTRWIVAILENNQQADGSVRVPAALVPFVGTEVLTPPR
;
A
#
# COMPACT_ATOMS: atom_id res chain seq x y z
N MET A 1 10.86 4.14 -2.75
CA MET A 1 12.16 4.00 -3.49
C MET A 1 13.17 3.31 -2.59
N ILE A 2 14.04 2.47 -3.15
CA ILE A 2 15.15 1.84 -2.42
C ILE A 2 16.23 2.86 -2.03
N ASP A 3 17.11 2.48 -1.09
CA ASP A 3 18.26 3.32 -0.73
C ASP A 3 19.34 3.24 -1.82
N LEU A 4 19.73 4.37 -2.40
CA LEU A 4 20.76 4.44 -3.43
C LEU A 4 22.16 4.09 -2.92
N ARG A 5 22.43 4.31 -1.64
CA ARG A 5 23.69 3.89 -1.04
C ARG A 5 23.72 2.37 -0.92
N PHE A 6 22.63 1.78 -0.44
CA PHE A 6 22.48 0.32 -0.39
C PHE A 6 22.62 -0.30 -1.78
N LEU A 7 21.97 0.30 -2.80
CA LEU A 7 22.08 -0.15 -4.19
C LEU A 7 23.54 -0.16 -4.68
N ARG A 8 24.30 0.94 -4.45
CA ARG A 8 25.70 1.03 -4.88
C ARG A 8 26.61 0.05 -4.15
N ASP A 9 26.38 -0.12 -2.85
CA ASP A 9 27.20 -1.01 -2.02
C ASP A 9 26.84 -2.50 -2.22
N ASN A 10 25.59 -2.80 -2.64
CA ASN A 10 25.06 -4.16 -2.74
C ASN A 10 24.20 -4.39 -4.01
N PRO A 11 24.71 -4.11 -5.22
CA PRO A 11 23.90 -4.20 -6.45
C PRO A 11 23.39 -5.62 -6.73
N ASP A 12 24.17 -6.65 -6.40
CA ASP A 12 23.78 -8.04 -6.61
C ASP A 12 22.63 -8.49 -5.70
N ALA A 13 22.55 -7.97 -4.49
CA ALA A 13 21.42 -8.20 -3.60
C ALA A 13 20.13 -7.60 -4.17
N VAL A 14 20.20 -6.41 -4.77
CA VAL A 14 19.05 -5.77 -5.43
C VAL A 14 18.66 -6.54 -6.68
N ARG A 15 19.60 -7.00 -7.52
CA ARG A 15 19.31 -7.86 -8.69
C ARG A 15 18.69 -9.19 -8.26
N ALA A 16 19.16 -9.80 -7.18
CA ALA A 16 18.59 -11.03 -6.63
C ALA A 16 17.13 -10.80 -6.17
N SER A 17 16.86 -9.67 -5.53
CA SER A 17 15.51 -9.27 -5.13
C SER A 17 14.57 -9.08 -6.33
N GLN A 18 15.03 -8.41 -7.41
CA GLN A 18 14.21 -8.26 -8.63
C GLN A 18 13.90 -9.64 -9.26
N ARG A 19 14.90 -10.54 -9.33
CA ARG A 19 14.65 -11.91 -9.81
C ARG A 19 13.65 -12.67 -8.94
N ALA A 20 13.74 -12.55 -7.61
CA ALA A 20 12.80 -13.19 -6.70
C ALA A 20 11.36 -12.70 -6.90
N ARG A 21 11.18 -11.45 -7.33
CA ARG A 21 9.88 -10.85 -7.70
C ARG A 21 9.41 -11.21 -9.10
N GLY A 22 10.22 -11.92 -9.90
CA GLY A 22 9.93 -12.13 -11.32
C GLY A 22 10.11 -10.86 -12.16
N GLU A 23 10.76 -9.83 -11.64
CA GLU A 23 11.04 -8.56 -12.32
C GLU A 23 12.41 -8.60 -13.04
N ASP A 24 12.59 -7.71 -14.03
CA ASP A 24 13.83 -7.67 -14.82
C ASP A 24 15.00 -7.10 -14.01
N PRO A 25 16.06 -7.88 -13.73
CA PRO A 25 17.24 -7.41 -13.03
C PRO A 25 18.03 -6.35 -13.81
N ALA A 26 17.84 -6.20 -15.12
CA ALA A 26 18.50 -5.16 -15.93
C ALA A 26 18.04 -3.74 -15.53
N LEU A 27 16.86 -3.59 -14.90
CA LEU A 27 16.42 -2.32 -14.33
C LEU A 27 17.39 -1.80 -13.27
N VAL A 28 18.09 -2.69 -12.56
CA VAL A 28 19.12 -2.32 -11.56
C VAL A 28 20.33 -1.70 -12.23
N ASP A 29 20.74 -2.23 -13.38
CA ASP A 29 21.87 -1.70 -14.14
C ASP A 29 21.51 -0.33 -14.73
N ALA A 30 20.32 -0.19 -15.29
CA ALA A 30 19.82 1.10 -15.78
C ALA A 30 19.78 2.17 -14.67
N LEU A 31 19.39 1.81 -13.46
CA LEU A 31 19.39 2.71 -12.32
C LEU A 31 20.81 3.10 -11.89
N LEU A 32 21.75 2.15 -11.89
CA LEU A 32 23.17 2.43 -11.57
C LEU A 32 23.81 3.36 -12.60
N GLU A 33 23.50 3.18 -13.89
CA GLU A 33 23.94 4.06 -14.97
C GLU A 33 23.37 5.47 -14.81
N ALA A 34 22.05 5.59 -14.55
CA ALA A 34 21.38 6.87 -14.33
C ALA A 34 21.94 7.60 -13.08
N ASP A 35 22.22 6.88 -11.98
CA ASP A 35 22.87 7.45 -10.78
C ASP A 35 24.27 7.95 -11.08
N ALA A 36 25.06 7.23 -11.87
CA ALA A 36 26.39 7.64 -12.28
C ALA A 36 26.35 8.88 -13.18
N ALA A 37 25.47 8.89 -14.18
CA ALA A 37 25.28 10.03 -15.09
C ALA A 37 24.84 11.28 -14.32
N ARG A 38 23.87 11.15 -13.42
CA ARG A 38 23.41 12.24 -12.54
C ARG A 38 24.54 12.82 -11.70
N ARG A 39 25.33 11.98 -11.05
CA ARG A 39 26.49 12.45 -10.24
C ARG A 39 27.52 13.19 -11.07
N ALA A 40 27.79 12.72 -12.29
CA ALA A 40 28.69 13.39 -13.21
C ALA A 40 28.14 14.76 -13.67
N ALA A 41 26.85 14.83 -14.03
CA ALA A 41 26.20 16.07 -14.44
C ALA A 41 26.18 17.12 -13.31
N VAL A 42 25.86 16.71 -12.08
CA VAL A 42 25.90 17.59 -10.90
C VAL A 42 27.32 18.13 -10.67
N ALA A 43 28.31 17.26 -10.68
CA ALA A 43 29.72 17.68 -10.48
C ALA A 43 30.19 18.67 -11.57
N ASN A 44 29.82 18.44 -12.83
CA ASN A 44 30.11 19.33 -13.94
C ASN A 44 29.46 20.72 -13.78
N ALA A 45 28.16 20.75 -13.45
CA ALA A 45 27.45 22.01 -13.23
C ALA A 45 28.00 22.79 -12.03
N ASP A 46 28.33 22.09 -10.93
CA ASP A 46 28.99 22.73 -9.77
C ASP A 46 30.36 23.34 -10.08
N ASN A 47 31.19 22.62 -10.84
CA ASN A 47 32.49 23.11 -11.26
C ASN A 47 32.39 24.37 -12.14
N LEU A 48 31.51 24.32 -13.16
CA LEU A 48 31.28 25.47 -14.05
C LEU A 48 30.71 26.67 -13.31
N ARG A 49 29.80 26.47 -12.35
CA ARG A 49 29.31 27.55 -11.47
C ARG A 49 30.41 28.16 -10.63
N ALA A 50 31.33 27.37 -10.09
CA ALA A 50 32.46 27.85 -9.31
C ALA A 50 33.45 28.65 -10.18
N GLU A 51 33.72 28.19 -11.40
CA GLU A 51 34.57 28.91 -12.39
C GLU A 51 33.93 30.23 -12.80
N HIS A 52 32.62 30.25 -13.12
CA HIS A 52 31.86 31.45 -13.47
C HIS A 52 31.86 32.48 -12.33
N LYS A 53 31.69 32.03 -11.08
CA LYS A 53 31.78 32.90 -9.88
C LYS A 53 33.21 33.48 -9.73
N THR A 54 34.23 32.72 -10.05
CA THR A 54 35.62 33.18 -10.01
C THR A 54 35.88 34.20 -11.09
N MET A 55 35.38 33.99 -12.32
CA MET A 55 35.43 34.91 -13.43
C MET A 55 34.81 36.28 -13.07
N GLY A 56 33.62 36.27 -12.42
CA GLY A 56 32.99 37.49 -11.94
C GLY A 56 33.87 38.30 -10.97
N LYS A 57 34.65 37.63 -10.11
CA LYS A 57 35.59 38.29 -9.21
C LYS A 57 36.78 38.89 -9.96
N LEU A 58 37.28 38.23 -11.03
CA LEU A 58 38.36 38.73 -11.87
C LEU A 58 37.92 39.99 -12.63
N ILE A 59 36.72 39.98 -13.22
CA ILE A 59 36.15 41.15 -13.92
C ILE A 59 36.06 42.35 -12.99
N GLY A 60 35.66 42.15 -11.73
CA GLY A 60 35.58 43.21 -10.74
C GLY A 60 36.92 43.84 -10.37
N LYS A 61 38.01 43.16 -10.57
CA LYS A 61 39.42 43.60 -10.28
C LYS A 61 40.18 44.04 -11.53
N ALA A 62 39.65 43.77 -12.73
CA ALA A 62 40.33 43.98 -14.00
C ALA A 62 40.43 45.45 -14.37
N LYS A 63 41.57 45.80 -15.03
CA LYS A 63 41.74 47.14 -15.64
C LYS A 63 40.80 47.28 -16.84
N PRO A 64 40.47 48.55 -17.22
CA PRO A 64 39.56 48.84 -18.34
C PRO A 64 39.94 48.12 -19.65
N GLU A 65 41.21 47.97 -19.93
CA GLU A 65 41.75 47.34 -21.14
C GLU A 65 41.54 45.83 -21.22
N GLU A 66 41.51 45.16 -20.06
CA GLU A 66 41.35 43.70 -19.94
C GLU A 66 39.87 43.29 -19.77
N ARG A 67 39.03 44.24 -19.38
CA ARG A 67 37.62 43.98 -18.96
C ARG A 67 36.74 43.50 -20.09
N SER A 68 36.96 43.99 -21.34
CA SER A 68 36.14 43.59 -22.49
C SER A 68 36.36 42.10 -22.82
N VAL A 69 37.61 41.62 -22.80
CA VAL A 69 37.93 40.20 -23.05
C VAL A 69 37.39 39.29 -21.95
N LEU A 70 37.49 39.71 -20.69
CA LEU A 70 36.93 38.97 -19.56
C LEU A 70 35.41 38.93 -19.57
N LEU A 71 34.73 39.97 -20.06
CA LEU A 71 33.29 39.99 -20.24
C LEU A 71 32.83 39.01 -21.32
N GLU A 72 33.54 38.92 -22.44
CA GLU A 72 33.26 37.94 -23.51
C GLU A 72 33.42 36.50 -22.99
N GLN A 73 34.55 36.22 -22.30
CA GLN A 73 34.78 34.94 -21.66
C GLN A 73 33.73 34.60 -20.60
N ALA A 74 33.24 35.58 -19.83
CA ALA A 74 32.17 35.39 -18.88
C ALA A 74 30.81 35.07 -19.55
N GLN A 75 30.56 35.65 -20.71
CA GLN A 75 29.38 35.35 -21.51
C GLN A 75 29.42 33.92 -22.06
N GLU A 76 30.54 33.46 -22.59
CA GLU A 76 30.75 32.07 -23.01
C GLU A 76 30.60 31.11 -21.83
N MET A 77 31.17 31.44 -20.67
CA MET A 77 31.08 30.65 -19.46
C MET A 77 29.64 30.55 -18.97
N SER A 78 28.87 31.66 -19.03
CA SER A 78 27.45 31.68 -18.69
C SER A 78 26.63 30.75 -19.58
N ALA A 79 26.93 30.66 -20.88
CA ALA A 79 26.29 29.71 -21.79
C ALA A 79 26.60 28.25 -21.39
N LYS A 80 27.85 27.94 -21.07
CA LYS A 80 28.27 26.60 -20.59
C LYS A 80 27.58 26.21 -19.27
N VAL A 81 27.45 27.14 -18.33
CA VAL A 81 26.72 26.91 -17.07
C VAL A 81 25.28 26.55 -17.36
N LYS A 82 24.60 27.29 -18.26
CA LYS A 82 23.21 27.06 -18.63
C LYS A 82 23.00 25.69 -19.29
N GLU A 83 23.92 25.29 -20.16
CA GLU A 83 23.92 23.97 -20.80
C GLU A 83 24.12 22.85 -19.77
N ALA A 84 25.06 22.99 -18.85
CA ALA A 84 25.36 22.04 -17.79
C ALA A 84 24.18 21.90 -16.81
N GLU A 85 23.48 23.00 -16.49
CA GLU A 85 22.28 22.98 -15.66
C GLU A 85 21.11 22.26 -16.37
N ALA A 86 20.92 22.48 -17.66
CA ALA A 86 19.95 21.74 -18.45
C ALA A 86 20.26 20.23 -18.49
N ALA A 87 21.53 19.86 -18.66
CA ALA A 87 21.98 18.47 -18.61
C ALA A 87 21.78 17.84 -17.21
N GLN A 88 22.02 18.61 -16.15
CA GLN A 88 21.73 18.16 -14.78
C GLN A 88 20.25 17.89 -14.58
N HIS A 89 19.35 18.79 -15.01
CA HIS A 89 17.91 18.59 -14.91
C HIS A 89 17.42 17.35 -15.68
N ALA A 90 17.97 17.11 -16.88
CA ALA A 90 17.66 15.91 -17.65
C ALA A 90 18.10 14.64 -16.90
N ALA A 91 19.34 14.62 -16.40
CA ALA A 91 19.88 13.50 -15.62
C ALA A 91 19.11 13.26 -14.29
N ASP A 92 18.61 14.32 -13.64
CA ASP A 92 17.74 14.19 -12.45
C ASP A 92 16.42 13.51 -12.80
N ALA A 93 15.80 13.86 -13.94
CA ALA A 93 14.55 13.24 -14.41
C ALA A 93 14.73 11.78 -14.81
N ASP A 94 15.79 11.45 -15.56
CA ASP A 94 16.12 10.08 -15.96
C ASP A 94 16.39 9.20 -14.73
N MET A 95 17.10 9.74 -13.75
CA MET A 95 17.38 9.08 -12.50
C MET A 95 16.09 8.82 -11.69
N ASP A 96 15.17 9.78 -11.58
CA ASP A 96 13.91 9.59 -10.88
C ASP A 96 13.06 8.51 -11.57
N THR A 97 13.01 8.51 -12.90
CA THR A 97 12.31 7.50 -13.70
C THR A 97 12.85 6.09 -13.44
N ALA A 98 14.18 5.91 -13.58
CA ALA A 98 14.84 4.63 -13.33
C ALA A 98 14.64 4.15 -11.88
N HIS A 99 14.69 5.07 -10.92
CA HIS A 99 14.54 4.75 -9.50
C HIS A 99 13.12 4.35 -9.13
N ARG A 100 12.11 4.94 -9.78
CA ARG A 100 10.69 4.57 -9.58
C ARG A 100 10.36 3.22 -10.17
N ALA A 101 11.10 2.75 -11.16
CA ALA A 101 10.92 1.45 -11.79
C ALA A 101 11.36 0.27 -10.90
N ILE A 102 12.17 0.50 -9.87
CA ILE A 102 12.64 -0.55 -8.97
C ILE A 102 11.67 -0.74 -7.81
N SER A 103 11.18 -1.97 -7.64
CA SER A 103 10.41 -2.39 -6.47
C SER A 103 11.28 -2.49 -5.21
N ASN A 104 10.64 -2.52 -4.04
CA ASN A 104 11.34 -2.63 -2.76
C ASN A 104 12.16 -3.93 -2.68
N VAL A 105 13.25 -3.89 -1.93
CA VAL A 105 14.10 -5.06 -1.71
C VAL A 105 13.37 -6.08 -0.83
N VAL A 106 13.28 -7.31 -1.32
CA VAL A 106 12.66 -8.43 -0.60
C VAL A 106 13.41 -8.69 0.69
N GLN A 107 12.69 -8.80 1.80
CA GLN A 107 13.27 -9.10 3.11
C GLN A 107 13.72 -10.56 3.16
N GLU A 108 14.84 -10.82 3.83
CA GLU A 108 15.33 -12.17 4.07
C GLU A 108 14.27 -13.06 4.74
N GLY A 109 14.13 -14.29 4.25
CA GLY A 109 13.16 -15.27 4.73
C GLY A 109 11.78 -15.17 4.07
N ALA A 110 11.51 -14.22 3.18
CA ALA A 110 10.31 -14.26 2.34
C ALA A 110 10.44 -15.44 1.33
N PRO A 111 9.35 -16.21 1.10
CA PRO A 111 9.36 -17.29 0.14
C PRO A 111 9.70 -16.82 -1.27
N ALA A 112 10.43 -17.62 -2.04
CA ALA A 112 10.66 -17.35 -3.46
C ALA A 112 9.53 -17.94 -4.30
N GLY A 113 9.23 -17.36 -5.46
CA GLY A 113 8.24 -17.88 -6.40
C GLY A 113 7.08 -16.93 -6.67
N GLY A 114 6.04 -17.43 -7.34
CA GLY A 114 4.83 -16.69 -7.72
C GLY A 114 3.69 -16.84 -6.70
N GLU A 115 2.47 -16.50 -7.12
CA GLU A 115 1.26 -16.47 -6.28
C GLU A 115 1.01 -17.79 -5.50
N ASP A 116 1.33 -18.95 -6.10
CA ASP A 116 1.08 -20.28 -5.51
C ASP A 116 2.22 -20.78 -4.60
N ASP A 117 3.37 -20.09 -4.54
CA ASP A 117 4.57 -20.53 -3.82
C ASP A 117 4.65 -19.98 -2.38
N TYR A 118 3.52 -19.54 -1.82
CA TYR A 118 3.43 -19.09 -0.42
C TYR A 118 3.72 -20.23 0.56
N ILE A 119 4.10 -19.88 1.80
CA ILE A 119 4.27 -20.82 2.89
C ILE A 119 3.13 -20.64 3.88
N VAL A 120 2.39 -21.74 4.19
CA VAL A 120 1.42 -21.74 5.28
C VAL A 120 2.18 -21.78 6.60
N LEU A 121 2.03 -20.70 7.39
CA LEU A 121 2.67 -20.59 8.71
C LEU A 121 1.84 -21.25 9.80
N GLU A 122 0.53 -21.09 9.75
CA GLU A 122 -0.40 -21.59 10.77
C GLU A 122 -1.81 -21.74 10.18
N THR A 123 -2.56 -22.72 10.70
CA THR A 123 -3.99 -22.92 10.41
C THR A 123 -4.74 -22.90 11.72
N ILE A 124 -5.74 -22.01 11.84
CA ILE A 124 -6.50 -21.74 13.06
C ILE A 124 -7.97 -22.09 12.85
N GLY A 125 -8.51 -22.85 13.78
CA GLY A 125 -9.88 -23.37 13.68
C GLY A 125 -9.98 -24.54 12.72
N THR A 126 -11.14 -25.21 12.75
CA THR A 126 -11.46 -26.34 11.85
C THR A 126 -12.65 -25.96 10.99
N PRO A 127 -12.55 -26.08 9.66
CA PRO A 127 -13.72 -25.93 8.78
C PRO A 127 -14.89 -26.79 9.26
N ARG A 128 -16.07 -26.18 9.34
CA ARG A 128 -17.27 -26.89 9.74
C ARG A 128 -17.68 -27.90 8.67
N GLU A 129 -17.95 -29.13 9.09
CA GLU A 129 -18.64 -30.11 8.26
C GLU A 129 -20.16 -29.87 8.38
N PHE A 130 -20.81 -29.69 7.23
CA PHE A 130 -22.26 -29.48 7.17
C PHE A 130 -22.94 -30.82 6.91
N ASP A 131 -24.05 -31.08 7.60
CA ASP A 131 -24.96 -32.19 7.36
C ASP A 131 -26.06 -31.87 6.31
N PHE A 132 -25.91 -30.70 5.66
CA PHE A 132 -26.74 -30.19 4.57
C PHE A 132 -25.83 -29.57 3.49
N GLU A 133 -26.35 -29.32 2.31
CA GLU A 133 -25.65 -28.63 1.25
C GLU A 133 -25.54 -27.12 1.57
N PRO A 134 -24.33 -26.59 1.78
CA PRO A 134 -24.15 -25.20 2.12
C PRO A 134 -24.42 -24.29 0.92
N LYS A 135 -25.14 -23.18 1.17
CA LYS A 135 -25.39 -22.12 0.18
C LYS A 135 -24.24 -21.15 0.15
N ASP A 136 -23.99 -20.57 -1.03
CA ASP A 136 -23.03 -19.50 -1.14
C ASP A 136 -23.55 -18.18 -0.54
N HIS A 137 -22.64 -17.22 -0.33
CA HIS A 137 -22.98 -15.93 0.26
C HIS A 137 -23.99 -15.13 -0.58
N VAL A 138 -24.12 -15.39 -1.90
CA VAL A 138 -25.10 -14.72 -2.75
C VAL A 138 -26.49 -15.27 -2.47
N GLU A 139 -26.65 -16.58 -2.46
CA GLU A 139 -27.93 -17.24 -2.14
C GLU A 139 -28.40 -16.89 -0.72
N LEU A 140 -27.48 -16.89 0.24
CA LEU A 140 -27.75 -16.44 1.61
C LEU A 140 -28.15 -14.96 1.64
N GLY A 141 -27.39 -14.11 0.97
CA GLY A 141 -27.65 -12.67 0.92
C GLY A 141 -28.99 -12.32 0.28
N GLU A 142 -29.36 -12.99 -0.80
CA GLU A 142 -30.66 -12.82 -1.45
C GLU A 142 -31.81 -13.32 -0.54
N SER A 143 -31.70 -14.54 0.00
CA SER A 143 -32.76 -15.12 0.84
C SER A 143 -32.96 -14.36 2.15
N LEU A 144 -31.91 -13.76 2.70
CA LEU A 144 -31.93 -12.98 3.95
C LEU A 144 -32.15 -11.48 3.72
N GLY A 145 -32.15 -11.02 2.46
CA GLY A 145 -32.28 -9.60 2.10
C GLY A 145 -31.13 -8.74 2.58
N LEU A 146 -29.87 -9.26 2.52
CA LEU A 146 -28.68 -8.59 3.06
C LEU A 146 -28.00 -7.65 2.06
N PHE A 147 -28.11 -7.93 0.76
CA PHE A 147 -27.60 -7.08 -0.30
C PHE A 147 -28.38 -7.26 -1.61
N ASP A 148 -28.32 -6.24 -2.46
CA ASP A 148 -29.03 -6.17 -3.73
C ASP A 148 -28.02 -5.89 -4.87
N MET A 149 -27.67 -6.97 -5.58
CA MET A 149 -26.75 -6.91 -6.71
C MET A 149 -27.42 -6.36 -7.98
N GLU A 150 -28.70 -6.65 -8.18
CA GLU A 150 -29.46 -6.23 -9.36
C GLU A 150 -29.59 -4.70 -9.41
N ARG A 151 -30.01 -4.11 -8.29
CA ARG A 151 -30.11 -2.65 -8.19
C ARG A 151 -28.77 -1.98 -8.16
N GLY A 152 -27.74 -2.60 -7.59
CA GLY A 152 -26.35 -2.15 -7.67
C GLY A 152 -25.88 -2.04 -9.11
N ALA A 153 -26.09 -3.11 -9.90
CA ALA A 153 -25.76 -3.14 -11.31
C ALA A 153 -26.56 -2.13 -12.14
N LYS A 154 -27.85 -1.94 -11.81
CA LYS A 154 -28.71 -0.94 -12.47
C LYS A 154 -28.22 0.50 -12.27
N VAL A 155 -27.70 0.83 -11.08
CA VAL A 155 -27.29 2.19 -10.72
C VAL A 155 -25.87 2.49 -11.18
N SER A 156 -24.94 1.54 -11.02
CA SER A 156 -23.50 1.81 -11.18
C SER A 156 -22.78 0.83 -12.11
N GLY A 157 -23.45 -0.20 -12.60
CA GLY A 157 -22.84 -1.25 -13.42
C GLY A 157 -22.48 -2.51 -12.66
N ALA A 158 -21.89 -3.47 -13.36
CA ALA A 158 -21.47 -4.74 -12.77
C ALA A 158 -20.51 -4.53 -11.58
N ARG A 159 -20.51 -5.48 -10.62
CA ARG A 159 -19.66 -5.45 -9.41
C ARG A 159 -19.94 -4.28 -8.45
N PHE A 160 -21.10 -3.61 -8.58
CA PHE A 160 -21.67 -2.73 -7.56
C PHE A 160 -22.87 -3.39 -6.91
N TYR A 161 -23.15 -3.04 -5.67
CA TYR A 161 -24.21 -3.62 -4.85
C TYR A 161 -24.72 -2.58 -3.86
N PHE A 162 -25.93 -2.83 -3.34
CA PHE A 162 -26.40 -2.17 -2.12
C PHE A 162 -26.33 -3.16 -0.97
N MET A 163 -25.77 -2.77 0.17
CA MET A 163 -26.01 -3.45 1.44
C MET A 163 -27.36 -3.01 1.97
N THR A 164 -28.20 -3.97 2.39
CA THR A 164 -29.57 -3.72 2.82
C THR A 164 -29.87 -4.38 4.17
N GLY A 165 -30.79 -3.81 4.94
CA GLY A 165 -31.26 -4.39 6.19
C GLY A 165 -30.15 -4.81 7.14
N TYR A 166 -30.19 -6.06 7.60
CA TYR A 166 -29.16 -6.62 8.47
C TYR A 166 -27.77 -6.75 7.81
N GLY A 167 -27.68 -6.79 6.48
CA GLY A 167 -26.41 -6.76 5.78
C GLY A 167 -25.66 -5.45 6.01
N ALA A 168 -26.37 -4.33 5.93
CA ALA A 168 -25.81 -3.01 6.23
C ALA A 168 -25.40 -2.90 7.72
N LEU A 169 -26.20 -3.40 8.64
CA LEU A 169 -25.87 -3.43 10.07
C LEU A 169 -24.65 -4.33 10.35
N LEU A 170 -24.56 -5.47 9.67
CA LEU A 170 -23.41 -6.38 9.79
C LEU A 170 -22.10 -5.72 9.31
N GLN A 171 -22.14 -5.01 8.17
CA GLN A 171 -20.99 -4.25 7.67
C GLN A 171 -20.59 -3.14 8.64
N LEU A 172 -21.54 -2.32 9.07
CA LEU A 172 -21.29 -1.24 10.02
C LEU A 172 -20.75 -1.79 11.35
N GLY A 173 -21.34 -2.87 11.85
CA GLY A 173 -20.92 -3.52 13.09
C GLY A 173 -19.52 -4.10 13.02
N LEU A 174 -19.16 -4.75 11.90
CA LEU A 174 -17.82 -5.28 11.65
C LEU A 174 -16.77 -4.16 11.67
N LEU A 175 -17.02 -3.07 10.94
CA LEU A 175 -16.12 -1.95 10.88
C LEU A 175 -16.03 -1.19 12.23
N GLN A 176 -17.14 -1.08 12.96
CA GLN A 176 -17.15 -0.46 14.28
C GLN A 176 -16.40 -1.31 15.32
N LEU A 177 -16.54 -2.64 15.29
CA LEU A 177 -15.76 -3.55 16.13
C LEU A 177 -14.26 -3.40 15.84
N ALA A 178 -13.88 -3.36 14.56
CA ALA A 178 -12.48 -3.15 14.15
C ALA A 178 -11.95 -1.80 14.62
N ALA A 179 -12.73 -0.72 14.49
CA ALA A 179 -12.36 0.61 14.99
C ALA A 179 -12.14 0.63 16.50
N GLN A 180 -13.02 -0.02 17.28
CA GLN A 180 -12.87 -0.12 18.74
C GLN A 180 -11.63 -0.90 19.13
N LYS A 181 -11.35 -2.03 18.46
CA LYS A 181 -10.12 -2.82 18.67
C LYS A 181 -8.87 -2.03 18.31
N ALA A 182 -8.88 -1.27 17.21
CA ALA A 182 -7.76 -0.40 16.83
C ALA A 182 -7.47 0.64 17.93
N VAL A 183 -8.49 1.35 18.41
CA VAL A 183 -8.33 2.34 19.49
C VAL A 183 -7.81 1.69 20.78
N ALA A 184 -8.33 0.53 21.15
CA ALA A 184 -7.87 -0.22 22.34
C ALA A 184 -6.39 -0.64 22.22
N ASN A 185 -5.88 -0.82 21.01
CA ASN A 185 -4.49 -1.17 20.71
C ASN A 185 -3.60 0.05 20.43
N GLY A 186 -4.07 1.27 20.74
CA GLY A 186 -3.29 2.50 20.69
C GLY A 186 -3.19 3.14 19.28
N PHE A 187 -4.10 2.80 18.37
CA PHE A 187 -4.24 3.49 17.09
C PHE A 187 -5.06 4.77 17.23
N THR A 188 -4.63 5.82 16.54
CA THR A 188 -5.49 6.98 16.29
C THR A 188 -6.44 6.67 15.15
N MET A 189 -7.75 6.64 15.43
CA MET A 189 -8.77 6.41 14.41
C MET A 189 -8.91 7.63 13.50
N MET A 190 -8.98 7.42 12.18
CA MET A 190 -9.08 8.46 11.16
C MET A 190 -10.15 8.12 10.14
N ILE A 191 -10.79 9.17 9.59
CA ILE A 191 -11.62 9.10 8.38
C ILE A 191 -10.90 9.97 7.34
N PRO A 192 -10.02 9.38 6.51
CA PRO A 192 -9.22 10.13 5.55
C PRO A 192 -10.00 10.49 4.29
N PRO A 193 -9.54 11.49 3.50
CA PRO A 193 -10.07 11.73 2.16
C PRO A 193 -9.84 10.51 1.25
N VAL A 194 -10.80 10.24 0.36
CA VAL A 194 -10.70 9.14 -0.62
C VAL A 194 -10.19 9.61 -1.98
N LEU A 195 -10.04 10.90 -2.18
CA LEU A 195 -9.39 11.53 -3.33
C LEU A 195 -8.02 12.04 -2.91
N VAL A 196 -7.00 11.66 -3.65
CA VAL A 196 -5.61 12.03 -3.36
C VAL A 196 -4.91 12.61 -4.58
N ARG A 197 -3.90 13.42 -4.35
CA ARG A 197 -3.06 13.99 -5.40
C ARG A 197 -2.13 12.94 -6.03
N PRO A 198 -1.67 13.18 -7.28
CA PRO A 198 -0.75 12.26 -7.98
C PRO A 198 0.51 11.92 -7.18
N GLU A 199 1.12 12.91 -6.50
CA GLU A 199 2.36 12.73 -5.75
C GLU A 199 2.18 11.76 -4.58
N VAL A 200 1.01 11.77 -3.92
CA VAL A 200 0.69 10.87 -2.81
C VAL A 200 0.46 9.46 -3.34
N MET A 201 -0.31 9.31 -4.42
CA MET A 201 -0.56 8.02 -5.06
C MET A 201 0.74 7.40 -5.60
N ALA A 202 1.59 8.20 -6.26
CA ALA A 202 2.91 7.77 -6.73
C ALA A 202 3.85 7.44 -5.56
N GLY A 203 3.78 8.21 -4.47
CA GLY A 203 4.60 8.03 -3.27
C GLY A 203 4.41 6.68 -2.61
N THR A 204 3.19 6.15 -2.62
CA THR A 204 2.88 4.82 -2.08
C THR A 204 3.20 3.67 -3.04
N GLY A 205 3.41 3.93 -4.33
CA GLY A 205 3.78 2.91 -5.32
C GLY A 205 2.64 2.43 -6.23
N PHE A 206 1.43 2.97 -6.10
CA PHE A 206 0.26 2.52 -6.86
C PHE A 206 0.22 3.02 -8.31
N LEU A 207 0.97 4.07 -8.69
CA LEU A 207 1.09 4.53 -10.09
C LEU A 207 2.23 3.84 -10.85
N GLY A 208 2.51 2.58 -10.56
CA GLY A 208 3.44 1.73 -11.30
C GLY A 208 2.70 0.60 -11.99
N GLN A 209 3.06 -0.63 -11.67
CA GLN A 209 2.45 -1.85 -12.23
C GLN A 209 0.93 -1.95 -12.01
N HIS A 210 0.41 -1.31 -10.95
CA HIS A 210 -1.01 -1.34 -10.58
C HIS A 210 -1.81 -0.11 -11.06
N SER A 211 -1.25 0.74 -11.92
CA SER A 211 -1.92 1.96 -12.39
C SER A 211 -3.26 1.69 -13.10
N ALA A 212 -3.40 0.54 -13.77
CA ALA A 212 -4.64 0.13 -14.43
C ALA A 212 -5.80 -0.14 -13.44
N GLU A 213 -5.49 -0.41 -12.16
CA GLU A 213 -6.48 -0.67 -11.10
C GLU A 213 -7.05 0.61 -10.48
N VAL A 214 -6.44 1.77 -10.74
CA VAL A 214 -6.76 3.03 -10.07
C VAL A 214 -7.73 3.86 -10.93
N TYR A 215 -8.76 4.42 -10.30
CA TYR A 215 -9.63 5.42 -10.92
C TYR A 215 -8.96 6.79 -10.90
N HIS A 216 -8.80 7.42 -12.06
CA HIS A 216 -8.29 8.77 -12.22
C HIS A 216 -9.40 9.72 -12.66
N LEU A 217 -9.53 10.85 -11.98
CA LEU A 217 -10.40 11.96 -12.34
C LEU A 217 -9.53 12.99 -13.07
N GLU A 218 -9.53 12.91 -14.40
CA GLU A 218 -8.60 13.66 -15.26
C GLU A 218 -8.76 15.19 -15.13
N GLU A 219 -10.00 15.69 -15.01
CA GLU A 219 -10.28 17.14 -14.94
C GLU A 219 -9.76 17.77 -13.63
N ASP A 220 -9.76 17.00 -12.53
CA ASP A 220 -9.34 17.47 -11.22
C ASP A 220 -7.89 17.08 -10.90
N ASP A 221 -7.28 16.20 -11.73
CA ASP A 221 -6.01 15.53 -11.49
C ASP A 221 -5.94 14.89 -10.10
N LEU A 222 -6.97 14.12 -9.75
CA LEU A 222 -7.10 13.40 -8.50
C LEU A 222 -7.35 11.91 -8.74
N TYR A 223 -6.94 11.08 -7.80
CA TYR A 223 -7.11 9.63 -7.84
C TYR A 223 -8.00 9.15 -6.71
N LEU A 224 -8.96 8.24 -7.01
CA LEU A 224 -9.69 7.51 -5.98
C LEU A 224 -8.78 6.41 -5.39
N VAL A 225 -8.76 6.32 -4.06
CA VAL A 225 -7.92 5.37 -3.35
C VAL A 225 -8.50 3.96 -3.39
N GLY A 226 -7.65 2.96 -3.62
CA GLY A 226 -7.99 1.54 -3.48
C GLY A 226 -7.80 1.01 -2.04
N THR A 227 -7.26 1.85 -1.16
CA THR A 227 -6.97 1.59 0.25
C THR A 227 -6.67 2.91 0.96
N SER A 228 -7.06 3.05 2.24
CA SER A 228 -6.69 4.22 3.05
C SER A 228 -5.19 4.25 3.42
N GLU A 229 -4.43 3.21 3.11
CA GLU A 229 -2.96 3.26 3.14
C GLU A 229 -2.41 4.51 2.44
N VAL A 230 -2.97 4.86 1.28
CA VAL A 230 -2.50 5.97 0.47
C VAL A 230 -2.59 7.32 1.18
N PRO A 231 -3.76 7.78 1.64
CA PRO A 231 -3.86 9.05 2.37
C PRO A 231 -3.16 9.00 3.73
N LEU A 232 -3.11 7.83 4.40
CA LEU A 232 -2.41 7.70 5.67
C LEU A 232 -0.89 7.81 5.50
N ALA A 233 -0.32 7.23 4.45
CA ALA A 233 1.09 7.40 4.11
C ALA A 233 1.43 8.86 3.78
N GLY A 234 0.53 9.54 3.03
CA GLY A 234 0.68 10.94 2.68
C GLY A 234 0.45 11.92 3.83
N TYR A 235 -0.15 11.47 4.95
CA TYR A 235 -0.51 12.32 6.08
C TYR A 235 0.69 13.07 6.69
N HIS A 236 1.86 12.46 6.67
CA HIS A 236 3.11 13.03 7.17
C HIS A 236 4.13 13.31 6.05
N ALA A 237 3.69 13.49 4.81
CA ALA A 237 4.60 13.84 3.71
C ALA A 237 5.39 15.11 4.04
N ASP A 238 6.70 15.10 3.73
CA ASP A 238 7.67 16.19 3.99
C ASP A 238 7.90 16.54 5.46
N GLU A 239 7.45 15.71 6.41
CA GLU A 239 7.61 15.96 7.85
C GLU A 239 8.79 15.21 8.48
N ILE A 240 9.22 15.73 9.64
CA ILE A 240 10.15 15.05 10.56
C ILE A 240 9.37 14.67 11.81
N LEU A 241 9.11 13.38 11.99
CA LEU A 241 8.32 12.84 13.08
C LEU A 241 9.12 12.76 14.38
N ASP A 242 8.44 12.94 15.48
CA ASP A 242 8.92 12.53 16.80
C ASP A 242 8.45 11.08 17.05
N LEU A 243 9.41 10.14 17.04
CA LEU A 243 9.21 8.72 17.35
C LEU A 243 9.84 8.32 18.69
N SER A 244 10.24 9.29 19.53
CA SER A 244 10.86 9.03 20.84
C SER A 244 9.92 8.29 21.81
N ALA A 245 8.61 8.52 21.71
CA ALA A 245 7.58 7.81 22.48
C ALA A 245 7.13 6.48 21.84
N GLY A 246 7.73 6.08 20.73
CA GLY A 246 7.39 4.88 19.97
C GLY A 246 6.72 5.15 18.62
N PRO A 247 6.25 4.09 17.94
CA PRO A 247 5.62 4.18 16.65
C PRO A 247 4.35 5.04 16.65
N LYS A 248 4.09 5.76 15.56
CA LYS A 248 2.80 6.42 15.31
C LYS A 248 1.89 5.43 14.56
N ARG A 249 0.73 5.15 15.13
CA ARG A 249 -0.23 4.18 14.62
C ARG A 249 -1.54 4.87 14.28
N TYR A 250 -2.02 4.68 13.07
CA TYR A 250 -3.25 5.23 12.54
C TYR A 250 -4.14 4.11 11.99
N ALA A 251 -5.45 4.20 12.22
CA ALA A 251 -6.42 3.30 11.62
C ALA A 251 -7.39 4.12 10.76
N GLY A 252 -7.36 3.94 9.45
CA GLY A 252 -8.18 4.70 8.51
C GLY A 252 -9.43 3.93 8.10
N TRP A 253 -10.61 4.48 8.36
CA TRP A 253 -11.86 3.98 7.80
C TRP A 253 -12.18 4.77 6.53
N SER A 254 -12.25 4.08 5.39
CA SER A 254 -12.64 4.70 4.13
C SER A 254 -13.36 3.73 3.21
N SER A 255 -14.17 4.25 2.30
CA SER A 255 -14.48 3.56 1.06
C SER A 255 -13.24 3.43 0.21
N CYS A 256 -13.11 2.28 -0.47
CA CYS A 256 -12.00 1.92 -1.34
C CYS A 256 -12.55 1.62 -2.73
N PHE A 257 -11.81 2.00 -3.77
CA PHE A 257 -12.24 1.91 -5.16
C PHE A 257 -11.18 1.21 -6.00
N ARG A 258 -11.56 0.14 -6.71
CA ARG A 258 -10.66 -0.61 -7.59
C ARG A 258 -11.31 -0.87 -8.93
N ARG A 259 -10.60 -0.65 -10.02
CA ARG A 259 -11.10 -0.93 -11.38
C ARG A 259 -11.20 -2.41 -11.68
N GLU A 260 -10.49 -3.25 -10.94
CA GLU A 260 -10.44 -4.71 -11.11
C GLU A 260 -10.08 -5.11 -12.56
N ALA A 261 -9.20 -4.34 -13.19
CA ALA A 261 -8.89 -4.42 -14.62
C ALA A 261 -8.26 -5.78 -15.02
N GLY A 262 -7.49 -6.40 -14.12
CA GLY A 262 -6.84 -7.70 -14.33
C GLY A 262 -7.71 -8.92 -14.00
N SER A 263 -8.96 -8.74 -13.55
CA SER A 263 -9.79 -9.81 -12.96
C SER A 263 -10.92 -10.30 -13.87
N TYR A 264 -10.76 -10.21 -15.19
CA TYR A 264 -11.79 -10.65 -16.13
C TYR A 264 -12.13 -12.13 -15.92
N GLY A 265 -13.42 -12.41 -15.67
CA GLY A 265 -13.92 -13.77 -15.43
C GLY A 265 -13.67 -14.35 -14.01
N LYS A 266 -12.89 -13.68 -13.15
CA LYS A 266 -12.66 -14.12 -11.77
C LYS A 266 -13.69 -13.48 -10.82
N ASP A 267 -14.26 -14.30 -9.90
CA ASP A 267 -15.21 -13.85 -8.85
C ASP A 267 -16.28 -12.85 -9.37
N THR A 268 -16.94 -13.22 -10.47
CA THR A 268 -17.93 -12.33 -11.14
C THR A 268 -19.24 -12.24 -10.41
N ARG A 269 -19.47 -13.13 -9.42
CA ARG A 269 -20.71 -13.21 -8.63
C ARG A 269 -20.44 -12.83 -7.18
N GLY A 270 -21.39 -12.09 -6.58
CA GLY A 270 -21.35 -11.72 -5.18
C GLY A 270 -20.42 -10.56 -4.82
N ILE A 271 -20.01 -10.51 -3.56
CA ILE A 271 -19.29 -9.37 -2.96
C ILE A 271 -17.80 -9.65 -2.64
N ILE A 272 -17.23 -10.73 -3.19
CA ILE A 272 -15.82 -11.06 -2.99
C ILE A 272 -14.92 -10.04 -3.71
N ARG A 273 -15.29 -9.68 -4.95
CA ARG A 273 -14.53 -8.79 -5.82
C ARG A 273 -15.43 -7.72 -6.43
N VAL A 274 -15.34 -6.52 -5.90
CA VAL A 274 -16.25 -5.40 -6.19
C VAL A 274 -15.45 -4.11 -6.45
N HIS A 275 -16.06 -3.15 -7.16
CA HIS A 275 -15.44 -1.88 -7.49
C HIS A 275 -15.40 -0.90 -6.32
N GLN A 276 -16.31 -1.05 -5.36
CA GLN A 276 -16.39 -0.23 -4.16
C GLN A 276 -16.65 -1.11 -2.93
N PHE A 277 -15.87 -0.91 -1.87
CA PHE A 277 -16.00 -1.58 -0.59
C PHE A 277 -15.47 -0.70 0.53
N ASP A 278 -15.85 -0.97 1.78
CA ASP A 278 -15.32 -0.27 2.94
C ASP A 278 -14.20 -1.08 3.61
N LYS A 279 -13.22 -0.37 4.15
CA LYS A 279 -12.07 -0.95 4.82
C LYS A 279 -11.61 -0.12 6.01
N ILE A 280 -11.17 -0.80 7.08
CA ILE A 280 -10.30 -0.20 8.09
C ILE A 280 -8.89 -0.73 7.86
N GLU A 281 -8.00 0.21 7.59
CA GLU A 281 -6.58 -0.01 7.34
C GLU A 281 -5.75 0.49 8.51
N MET A 282 -4.92 -0.37 9.06
CA MET A 282 -3.86 0.00 10.00
C MET A 282 -2.66 0.55 9.24
N PHE A 283 -2.09 1.64 9.70
CA PHE A 283 -0.87 2.22 9.13
C PHE A 283 0.08 2.67 10.24
N VAL A 284 1.37 2.32 10.09
CA VAL A 284 2.37 2.59 11.13
C VAL A 284 3.57 3.31 10.54
N PHE A 285 3.98 4.39 11.20
CA PHE A 285 5.30 5.00 11.02
C PHE A 285 6.18 4.61 12.20
N THR A 286 7.36 4.07 11.90
CA THR A 286 8.29 3.60 12.92
C THR A 286 9.75 3.77 12.47
N THR A 287 10.70 3.38 13.30
CA THR A 287 12.09 3.29 12.86
C THR A 287 12.33 1.98 12.10
N PRO A 288 13.32 1.94 11.19
CA PRO A 288 13.65 0.71 10.45
C PRO A 288 13.95 -0.49 11.35
N GLU A 289 14.57 -0.25 12.52
CA GLU A 289 14.94 -1.29 13.49
C GLU A 289 13.70 -1.92 14.14
N GLN A 290 12.63 -1.17 14.31
CA GLN A 290 11.38 -1.62 14.93
C GLN A 290 10.40 -2.23 13.93
N ALA A 291 10.60 -2.03 12.63
CA ALA A 291 9.64 -2.40 11.58
C ALA A 291 9.27 -3.89 11.62
N ALA A 292 10.23 -4.80 11.81
CA ALA A 292 9.95 -6.23 11.87
C ALA A 292 9.09 -6.63 13.08
N ALA A 293 9.28 -5.97 14.22
CA ALA A 293 8.46 -6.21 15.41
C ALA A 293 7.04 -5.64 15.24
N GLU A 294 6.90 -4.46 14.64
CA GLU A 294 5.60 -3.86 14.34
C GLU A 294 4.83 -4.70 13.30
N HIS A 295 5.51 -5.29 12.31
CA HIS A 295 4.86 -6.17 11.33
C HIS A 295 4.20 -7.39 11.99
N LYS A 296 4.91 -8.01 12.94
CA LYS A 296 4.35 -9.13 13.72
C LYS A 296 3.17 -8.69 14.60
N ARG A 297 3.18 -7.45 15.12
CA ARG A 297 2.05 -6.90 15.89
C ARG A 297 0.84 -6.64 15.01
N LEU A 298 1.02 -6.10 13.80
CA LEU A 298 -0.07 -5.93 12.85
C LEU A 298 -0.75 -7.27 12.57
N LEU A 299 0.04 -8.31 12.27
CA LEU A 299 -0.48 -9.66 12.07
C LEU A 299 -1.25 -10.18 13.30
N ALA A 300 -0.74 -9.96 14.50
CA ALA A 300 -1.43 -10.37 15.73
C ALA A 300 -2.78 -9.66 15.92
N TRP A 301 -2.90 -8.39 15.56
CA TRP A 301 -4.17 -7.66 15.63
C TRP A 301 -5.17 -8.12 14.57
N GLU A 302 -4.70 -8.51 13.38
CA GLU A 302 -5.54 -9.16 12.37
C GLU A 302 -6.08 -10.50 12.86
N GLN A 303 -5.23 -11.33 13.49
CA GLN A 303 -5.64 -12.59 14.12
C GLN A 303 -6.66 -12.38 15.24
N ASP A 304 -6.46 -11.36 16.10
CA ASP A 304 -7.42 -11.02 17.17
C ASP A 304 -8.78 -10.60 16.63
N MET A 305 -8.81 -9.92 15.48
CA MET A 305 -10.05 -9.54 14.81
C MET A 305 -10.72 -10.76 14.15
N LEU A 306 -9.97 -11.66 13.51
CA LEU A 306 -10.48 -12.91 12.94
C LEU A 306 -11.04 -13.85 14.01
N ALA A 307 -10.38 -13.96 15.16
CA ALA A 307 -10.88 -14.72 16.29
C ALA A 307 -12.23 -14.18 16.79
N ALA A 308 -12.43 -12.85 16.79
CA ALA A 308 -13.67 -12.23 17.22
C ALA A 308 -14.86 -12.53 16.29
N VAL A 309 -14.62 -12.80 15.01
CA VAL A 309 -15.66 -13.17 14.04
C VAL A 309 -15.84 -14.68 13.87
N GLU A 310 -15.07 -15.48 14.62
CA GLU A 310 -15.25 -16.94 14.77
C GLU A 310 -15.19 -17.73 13.44
N VAL A 311 -14.33 -17.31 12.49
CA VAL A 311 -14.16 -18.02 11.21
C VAL A 311 -12.86 -18.81 11.21
N PRO A 312 -12.81 -20.03 10.64
CA PRO A 312 -11.57 -20.76 10.42
C PRO A 312 -10.70 -20.04 9.38
N TYR A 313 -9.40 -19.92 9.64
CA TYR A 313 -8.48 -19.24 8.74
C TYR A 313 -7.08 -19.86 8.77
N ARG A 314 -6.26 -19.49 7.81
CA ARG A 314 -4.82 -19.78 7.79
C ARG A 314 -4.02 -18.50 7.61
N ILE A 315 -2.77 -18.54 8.03
CA ILE A 315 -1.80 -17.47 7.83
C ILE A 315 -0.80 -17.95 6.81
N ILE A 316 -0.53 -17.16 5.81
CA ILE A 316 0.48 -17.44 4.80
C ILE A 316 1.57 -16.36 4.79
N ASP A 317 2.81 -16.79 4.54
CA ASP A 317 3.92 -15.93 4.18
C ASP A 317 3.95 -15.84 2.65
N VAL A 318 3.69 -14.68 2.13
CA VAL A 318 3.46 -14.46 0.69
C VAL A 318 4.77 -14.51 -0.07
N ALA A 319 4.77 -15.19 -1.21
CA ALA A 319 5.96 -15.32 -2.05
C ALA A 319 6.37 -13.99 -2.69
N ALA A 320 7.66 -13.83 -2.93
CA ALA A 320 8.26 -12.60 -3.41
C ALA A 320 7.66 -12.09 -4.73
N GLY A 321 7.23 -12.99 -5.63
CA GLY A 321 6.62 -12.64 -6.92
C GLY A 321 5.19 -12.12 -6.82
N ASP A 322 4.51 -12.29 -5.66
CA ASP A 322 3.18 -11.76 -5.38
C ASP A 322 3.19 -10.52 -4.44
N LEU A 323 4.38 -10.03 -4.11
CA LEU A 323 4.51 -8.80 -3.32
C LEU A 323 4.18 -7.57 -4.18
N GLY A 324 3.36 -6.66 -3.66
CA GLY A 324 3.23 -5.31 -4.22
C GLY A 324 4.58 -4.57 -4.23
N SER A 325 4.75 -3.62 -5.15
CA SER A 325 6.04 -2.94 -5.38
C SER A 325 6.64 -2.27 -4.14
N SER A 326 5.83 -1.85 -3.18
CA SER A 326 6.27 -1.21 -1.92
C SER A 326 6.63 -2.20 -0.81
N ALA A 327 6.08 -3.42 -0.83
CA ALA A 327 6.26 -4.41 0.23
C ALA A 327 7.61 -5.12 0.13
N ALA A 328 8.32 -5.24 1.24
CA ALA A 328 9.51 -6.07 1.39
C ALA A 328 9.16 -7.47 1.90
N ARG A 329 8.07 -7.61 2.65
CA ARG A 329 7.46 -8.86 3.11
C ARG A 329 5.99 -8.63 3.39
N LYS A 330 5.17 -9.66 3.16
CA LYS A 330 3.71 -9.64 3.34
C LYS A 330 3.24 -10.93 4.00
N PHE A 331 2.31 -10.83 4.94
CA PHE A 331 1.54 -11.94 5.47
C PHE A 331 0.08 -11.72 5.14
N ASP A 332 -0.60 -12.79 4.71
CA ASP A 332 -2.04 -12.75 4.50
C ASP A 332 -2.73 -13.71 5.48
N CYS A 333 -3.91 -13.30 5.96
CA CYS A 333 -4.83 -14.21 6.63
C CYS A 333 -5.98 -14.51 5.69
N GLU A 334 -6.15 -15.80 5.41
CA GLU A 334 -7.16 -16.30 4.49
C GLU A 334 -8.20 -17.11 5.25
N ALA A 335 -9.47 -16.75 5.15
CA ALA A 335 -10.56 -17.50 5.77
C ALA A 335 -11.08 -18.62 4.86
N TRP A 336 -11.52 -19.72 5.47
CA TRP A 336 -12.18 -20.80 4.77
C TRP A 336 -13.53 -20.34 4.20
N VAL A 337 -13.76 -20.64 2.93
CA VAL A 337 -15.04 -20.41 2.25
C VAL A 337 -15.64 -21.78 1.88
N PRO A 338 -16.67 -22.24 2.61
CA PRO A 338 -17.21 -23.59 2.48
C PRO A 338 -17.65 -23.98 1.07
N THR A 339 -18.33 -23.10 0.36
CA THR A 339 -18.85 -23.41 -0.98
C THR A 339 -17.76 -23.47 -2.04
N GLN A 340 -16.62 -22.78 -1.82
CA GLN A 340 -15.47 -22.82 -2.70
C GLN A 340 -14.46 -23.90 -2.33
N GLN A 341 -14.60 -24.54 -1.17
CA GLN A 341 -13.67 -25.55 -0.63
C GLN A 341 -12.20 -25.04 -0.63
N THR A 342 -12.01 -23.77 -0.34
CA THR A 342 -10.69 -23.12 -0.33
C THR A 342 -10.63 -21.97 0.66
N TYR A 343 -9.41 -21.55 0.96
CA TYR A 343 -9.13 -20.35 1.74
C TYR A 343 -9.10 -19.14 0.83
N ARG A 344 -9.64 -18.01 1.30
CA ARG A 344 -9.68 -16.73 0.57
C ARG A 344 -9.13 -15.61 1.45
N GLU A 345 -8.26 -14.80 0.88
CA GLU A 345 -7.68 -13.63 1.55
C GLU A 345 -8.76 -12.70 2.09
N LEU A 346 -8.75 -12.46 3.39
CA LEU A 346 -9.56 -11.45 4.06
C LEU A 346 -8.76 -10.24 4.48
N THR A 347 -7.52 -10.44 4.89
CA THR A 347 -6.65 -9.39 5.42
C THR A 347 -5.20 -9.66 5.05
N SER A 348 -4.43 -8.59 4.94
CA SER A 348 -3.04 -8.60 4.51
C SER A 348 -2.26 -7.54 5.29
N THR A 349 -1.05 -7.87 5.73
CA THR A 349 -0.14 -6.91 6.35
C THR A 349 1.22 -6.90 5.67
N SER A 350 1.76 -5.69 5.41
CA SER A 350 3.01 -5.49 4.69
C SER A 350 4.00 -4.64 5.47
N ASN A 351 5.26 -5.05 5.43
CA ASN A 351 6.39 -4.23 5.82
C ASN A 351 6.95 -3.55 4.56
N CYS A 352 6.78 -2.25 4.45
CA CYS A 352 7.27 -1.45 3.34
C CYS A 352 8.68 -0.87 3.60
N THR A 353 9.28 -1.17 4.73
CA THR A 353 10.58 -0.62 5.14
C THR A 353 10.63 0.91 4.94
N THR A 354 11.69 1.46 4.36
CA THR A 354 11.82 2.89 4.10
C THR A 354 11.30 3.32 2.71
N PHE A 355 10.67 2.41 1.95
CA PHE A 355 10.37 2.62 0.54
C PHE A 355 9.40 3.78 0.27
N GLN A 356 8.26 3.79 0.96
CA GLN A 356 7.24 4.83 0.82
C GLN A 356 7.70 6.14 1.48
N ALA A 357 8.29 6.06 2.66
CA ALA A 357 8.79 7.21 3.39
C ALA A 357 9.89 7.97 2.62
N ARG A 358 10.72 7.27 1.81
CA ARG A 358 11.68 7.93 0.90
C ARG A 358 10.99 8.74 -0.19
N ARG A 359 9.90 8.21 -0.77
CA ARG A 359 9.12 8.89 -1.82
C ARG A 359 8.36 10.09 -1.28
N LEU A 360 7.86 9.98 -0.05
CA LEU A 360 7.04 10.99 0.63
C LEU A 360 7.87 11.89 1.57
N ALA A 361 9.20 11.75 1.57
CA ALA A 361 10.12 12.52 2.41
C ALA A 361 9.77 12.49 3.91
N VAL A 362 9.21 11.39 4.41
CA VAL A 362 8.89 11.21 5.82
C VAL A 362 10.14 10.78 6.58
N ARG A 363 10.53 11.58 7.56
CA ARG A 363 11.76 11.39 8.36
C ARG A 363 11.43 11.37 9.84
N TYR A 364 12.37 10.89 10.63
CA TYR A 364 12.35 11.03 12.10
C TYR A 364 13.74 11.47 12.58
N ARG A 365 13.85 11.94 13.83
CA ARG A 365 15.14 12.21 14.45
C ARG A 365 15.59 10.99 15.23
N ASP A 366 16.80 10.53 14.95
CA ASP A 366 17.45 9.48 15.75
C ASP A 366 17.88 10.02 17.14
N GLU A 367 18.42 9.14 17.97
CA GLU A 367 18.88 9.47 19.34
C GLU A 367 19.95 10.58 19.38
N ASN A 368 20.65 10.83 18.27
CA ASN A 368 21.63 11.89 18.11
C ASN A 368 21.02 13.17 17.50
N GLY A 369 19.71 13.20 17.30
CA GLY A 369 18.97 14.31 16.68
C GLY A 369 19.14 14.41 15.16
N LYS A 370 19.80 13.44 14.51
CA LYS A 370 20.03 13.41 13.08
C LYS A 370 18.79 12.91 12.33
N PRO A 371 18.37 13.60 11.24
CA PRO A 371 17.24 13.12 10.43
C PRO A 371 17.56 11.79 9.74
N GLN A 372 16.65 10.81 9.90
CA GLN A 372 16.67 9.50 9.25
C GLN A 372 15.36 9.29 8.52
N ILE A 373 15.31 8.40 7.52
CA ILE A 373 14.07 8.03 6.83
C ILE A 373 13.29 7.06 7.72
N ALA A 374 12.00 7.32 7.91
CA ALA A 374 11.11 6.43 8.65
C ALA A 374 10.82 5.13 7.88
N ALA A 375 10.41 4.10 8.60
CA ALA A 375 9.79 2.91 8.01
C ALA A 375 8.27 3.03 8.08
N THR A 376 7.58 2.43 7.09
CA THR A 376 6.12 2.34 7.02
C THR A 376 5.67 0.90 6.96
N LEU A 377 4.52 0.64 7.55
CA LEU A 377 3.84 -0.65 7.50
C LEU A 377 2.33 -0.40 7.35
N ASN A 378 1.65 -1.33 6.70
CA ASN A 378 0.20 -1.32 6.60
C ASN A 378 -0.37 -2.70 6.96
N GLY A 379 -1.66 -2.74 7.26
CA GLY A 379 -2.40 -3.97 7.49
C GLY A 379 -3.89 -3.75 7.50
N THR A 380 -4.61 -4.62 6.83
CA THR A 380 -6.08 -4.59 6.79
C THR A 380 -6.66 -5.14 8.07
N LEU A 381 -7.42 -4.34 8.82
CA LEU A 381 -8.07 -4.81 10.05
C LEU A 381 -9.45 -5.42 9.78
N ALA A 382 -10.22 -4.85 8.86
CA ALA A 382 -11.51 -5.41 8.40
C ALA A 382 -11.92 -4.83 7.05
N THR A 383 -12.60 -5.65 6.23
CA THR A 383 -13.23 -5.22 4.98
C THR A 383 -14.62 -5.83 4.82
N THR A 384 -15.42 -5.29 3.91
CA THR A 384 -16.73 -5.87 3.54
C THR A 384 -16.64 -7.34 3.11
N ARG A 385 -15.50 -7.79 2.52
CA ARG A 385 -15.27 -9.19 2.11
C ARG A 385 -15.42 -10.19 3.27
N TRP A 386 -15.14 -9.80 4.49
CA TRP A 386 -15.27 -10.66 5.68
C TRP A 386 -16.70 -11.20 5.86
N ILE A 387 -17.72 -10.46 5.38
CA ILE A 387 -19.11 -10.88 5.44
C ILE A 387 -19.33 -12.19 4.68
N VAL A 388 -18.61 -12.44 3.60
CA VAL A 388 -18.65 -13.70 2.85
C VAL A 388 -18.32 -14.88 3.75
N ALA A 389 -17.19 -14.82 4.45
CA ALA A 389 -16.75 -15.86 5.35
C ALA A 389 -17.69 -16.01 6.56
N ILE A 390 -18.18 -14.89 7.12
CA ILE A 390 -19.14 -14.90 8.23
C ILE A 390 -20.43 -15.60 7.82
N LEU A 391 -21.02 -15.27 6.68
CA LEU A 391 -22.27 -15.87 6.22
C LEU A 391 -22.10 -17.36 5.95
N GLU A 392 -21.11 -17.74 5.16
CA GLU A 392 -20.94 -19.11 4.71
C GLU A 392 -20.56 -20.08 5.84
N ASN A 393 -19.73 -19.65 6.81
CA ASN A 393 -19.33 -20.50 7.94
C ASN A 393 -20.41 -20.61 9.04
N ASN A 394 -21.30 -19.61 9.18
CA ASN A 394 -22.27 -19.56 10.25
C ASN A 394 -23.71 -19.90 9.81
N GLN A 395 -23.93 -20.34 8.55
CA GLN A 395 -25.24 -20.75 8.05
C GLN A 395 -25.81 -21.98 8.75
N GLN A 396 -27.13 -22.06 8.83
CA GLN A 396 -27.85 -23.17 9.42
C GLN A 396 -28.70 -23.87 8.37
N ALA A 397 -29.13 -25.11 8.67
CA ALA A 397 -29.94 -25.94 7.76
C ALA A 397 -31.28 -25.30 7.34
N ASP A 398 -31.82 -24.44 8.17
CA ASP A 398 -33.05 -23.70 7.88
C ASP A 398 -32.84 -22.43 7.03
N GLY A 399 -31.60 -22.15 6.61
CA GLY A 399 -31.23 -20.99 5.82
C GLY A 399 -31.00 -19.72 6.64
N SER A 400 -31.10 -19.79 7.97
CA SER A 400 -30.68 -18.71 8.85
C SER A 400 -29.16 -18.65 9.00
N VAL A 401 -28.63 -17.53 9.50
CA VAL A 401 -27.19 -17.36 9.77
C VAL A 401 -26.99 -16.86 11.20
N ARG A 402 -26.18 -17.55 11.98
CA ARG A 402 -25.78 -17.11 13.32
C ARG A 402 -24.83 -15.91 13.21
N VAL A 403 -25.10 -14.87 13.96
CA VAL A 403 -24.21 -13.70 14.07
C VAL A 403 -23.10 -14.01 15.07
N PRO A 404 -21.81 -13.82 14.72
CA PRO A 404 -20.71 -13.95 15.69
C PRO A 404 -20.96 -13.13 16.95
N ALA A 405 -20.65 -13.69 18.12
CA ALA A 405 -21.02 -13.09 19.41
C ALA A 405 -20.51 -11.64 19.57
N ALA A 406 -19.32 -11.34 19.06
CA ALA A 406 -18.75 -9.99 19.11
C ALA A 406 -19.51 -8.96 18.24
N LEU A 407 -20.29 -9.41 17.25
CA LEU A 407 -21.07 -8.54 16.36
C LEU A 407 -22.53 -8.36 16.82
N VAL A 408 -23.04 -9.21 17.69
CA VAL A 408 -24.43 -9.13 18.19
C VAL A 408 -24.79 -7.76 18.76
N PRO A 409 -23.95 -7.08 19.57
CA PRO A 409 -24.25 -5.76 20.09
C PRO A 409 -24.45 -4.67 19.03
N PHE A 410 -23.86 -4.85 17.84
CA PHE A 410 -23.93 -3.89 16.74
C PHE A 410 -25.08 -4.22 15.78
N VAL A 411 -25.33 -5.49 15.53
CA VAL A 411 -26.35 -5.98 14.60
C VAL A 411 -27.74 -6.00 15.26
N GLY A 412 -27.77 -6.21 16.58
CA GLY A 412 -29.01 -6.23 17.37
C GLY A 412 -29.79 -7.56 17.34
N THR A 413 -29.20 -8.61 16.77
CA THR A 413 -29.77 -9.96 16.76
C THR A 413 -28.67 -11.01 16.79
N GLU A 414 -28.95 -12.18 17.36
CA GLU A 414 -28.08 -13.35 17.37
C GLU A 414 -28.17 -14.18 16.08
N VAL A 415 -29.29 -14.06 15.36
CA VAL A 415 -29.58 -14.88 14.18
C VAL A 415 -30.24 -14.01 13.10
N LEU A 416 -29.68 -14.07 11.89
CA LEU A 416 -30.29 -13.49 10.70
C LEU A 416 -31.30 -14.49 10.13
N THR A 417 -32.56 -14.07 9.95
CA THR A 417 -33.63 -14.87 9.37
C THR A 417 -34.23 -14.20 8.14
N PRO A 418 -34.77 -14.96 7.18
CA PRO A 418 -35.46 -14.38 6.03
C PRO A 418 -36.49 -13.33 6.45
N PRO A 419 -36.62 -12.22 5.69
CA PRO A 419 -37.68 -11.25 5.96
C PRO A 419 -39.05 -11.91 5.87
N ARG A 420 -39.95 -11.51 6.78
CA ARG A 420 -41.34 -12.04 6.82
C ARG A 420 -42.16 -11.48 5.69
#